data_c24a8b888fb24ffd71ad927fa8da8245
#
_entry.id   c24a8b888fb24ffd71ad927fa8da8245
#
_cell.length_a   1.000
_cell.length_b   1.000
_cell.length_c   1.000
_cell.angle_alpha   90.00
_cell.angle_beta   90.00
_cell.angle_gamma   90.00
#
_symmetry.space_group_name_H-M   'P 1'
#
loop_
_entity.id
_entity.type
_entity.pdbx_description
1 polymer ?
#
loop_
_entity_poly.entity_id
_entity_poly.type
_entity_poly.pdbx_seq_one_letter_code
_entity_poly.pdbx_strand_id
1 'polypeptide(L)'
;MFNQPVQTLIHLLKYRRRRSIGLFLGECLGKIIVCEPWFAHINTIVPLPLHSVRLRERGYNQSERVAKGFSNYTGLPIEPRLVVRRRPTKTQTRLNLEQRRENVKDAFETPPGQTLKGMHIALIDDVLTTGASLDSCACALVDGGAAAVYALTVARA
;
A
#
# COMPACT_ATOMS: atom_id res chain seq x y z
N MET A 1 -16.46 -5.09 5.03
CA MET A 1 -17.21 -3.96 5.65
C MET A 1 -16.29 -3.19 6.58
N PHE A 2 -16.32 -1.87 6.47
CA PHE A 2 -15.55 -0.96 7.33
C PHE A 2 -16.34 -0.77 8.64
N ASN A 3 -16.23 -1.74 9.56
CA ASN A 3 -16.93 -1.70 10.84
C ASN A 3 -16.21 -0.80 11.86
N GLN A 4 -16.91 -0.36 12.91
CA GLN A 4 -16.36 0.55 13.93
C GLN A 4 -15.04 0.08 14.54
N PRO A 5 -14.81 -1.19 14.89
CA PRO A 5 -13.54 -1.63 15.44
C PRO A 5 -12.36 -1.41 14.50
N VAL A 6 -12.50 -1.75 13.22
CA VAL A 6 -11.43 -1.56 12.22
C VAL A 6 -11.15 -0.09 11.98
N GLN A 7 -12.19 0.77 11.94
CA GLN A 7 -12.02 2.22 11.86
C GLN A 7 -11.20 2.77 13.02
N THR A 8 -11.50 2.32 14.23
CA THR A 8 -10.77 2.72 15.45
C THR A 8 -9.30 2.31 15.38
N LEU A 9 -9.01 1.07 14.98
CA LEU A 9 -7.63 0.58 14.82
C LEU A 9 -6.84 1.40 13.80
N ILE A 10 -7.44 1.70 12.65
CA ILE A 10 -6.81 2.51 11.61
C ILE A 10 -6.60 3.95 12.07
N HIS A 11 -7.55 4.52 12.81
CA HIS A 11 -7.39 5.86 13.40
C HIS A 11 -6.23 5.88 14.40
N LEU A 12 -6.14 4.89 15.30
CA LEU A 12 -5.03 4.75 16.24
C LEU A 12 -3.68 4.59 15.53
N LEU A 13 -3.65 3.80 14.45
CA LEU A 13 -2.48 3.64 13.58
C LEU A 13 -2.08 4.99 12.96
N LYS A 14 -3.02 5.77 12.42
CA LYS A 14 -2.72 7.03 11.70
C LYS A 14 -2.34 8.20 12.61
N TYR A 15 -2.97 8.31 13.78
CA TYR A 15 -2.92 9.54 14.57
C TYR A 15 -2.35 9.37 15.99
N ARG A 16 -2.29 8.13 16.52
CA ARG A 16 -1.79 7.86 17.86
C ARG A 16 -0.44 7.13 17.88
N ARG A 17 0.24 7.05 16.75
CA ARG A 17 1.56 6.42 16.58
C ARG A 17 1.65 4.97 17.10
N ARG A 18 0.53 4.25 17.16
CA ARG A 18 0.48 2.86 17.61
C ARG A 18 0.93 1.91 16.50
N ARG A 19 2.26 1.89 16.25
CA ARG A 19 2.89 1.11 15.15
C ARG A 19 2.61 -0.40 15.24
N SER A 20 2.43 -0.94 16.45
CA SER A 20 2.09 -2.35 16.69
C SER A 20 0.76 -2.77 16.07
N ILE A 21 -0.21 -1.84 15.95
CA ILE A 21 -1.48 -2.12 15.28
C ILE A 21 -1.26 -2.46 13.80
N GLY A 22 -0.34 -1.77 13.11
CA GLY A 22 -0.03 -2.08 11.71
C GLY A 22 0.57 -3.47 11.55
N LEU A 23 1.46 -3.90 12.47
CA LEU A 23 2.01 -5.26 12.48
C LEU A 23 0.90 -6.29 12.66
N PHE A 24 0.05 -6.12 13.67
CA PHE A 24 -1.07 -7.02 13.94
C PHE A 24 -2.04 -7.14 12.75
N LEU A 25 -2.43 -6.00 12.16
CA LEU A 25 -3.32 -5.97 10.99
C LEU A 25 -2.67 -6.65 9.78
N GLY A 26 -1.36 -6.47 9.58
CA GLY A 26 -0.62 -7.15 8.53
C GLY A 26 -0.54 -8.66 8.71
N GLU A 27 -0.32 -9.14 9.93
CA GLU A 27 -0.36 -10.58 10.25
C GLU A 27 -1.75 -11.18 10.01
N CYS A 28 -2.83 -10.46 10.41
CA CYS A 28 -4.20 -10.88 10.13
C CYS A 28 -4.47 -10.96 8.62
N LEU A 29 -4.01 -9.97 7.85
CA LEU A 29 -4.11 -9.97 6.40
C LEU A 29 -3.37 -11.17 5.79
N GLY A 30 -2.15 -11.47 6.27
CA GLY A 30 -1.37 -12.61 5.85
C GLY A 30 -2.08 -13.93 6.06
N LYS A 31 -2.68 -14.13 7.23
CA LYS A 31 -3.46 -15.34 7.55
C LYS A 31 -4.61 -15.60 6.58
N ILE A 32 -5.26 -14.54 6.10
CA ILE A 32 -6.36 -14.65 5.14
C ILE A 32 -5.82 -14.93 3.74
N ILE A 33 -4.82 -14.15 3.31
CA ILE A 33 -4.36 -14.15 1.92
C ILE A 33 -3.58 -15.42 1.54
N VAL A 34 -2.88 -16.06 2.47
CA VAL A 34 -2.15 -17.32 2.18
C VAL A 34 -3.08 -18.47 1.77
N CYS A 35 -4.37 -18.38 2.08
CA CYS A 35 -5.37 -19.36 1.67
C CYS A 35 -5.86 -19.18 0.22
N GLU A 36 -5.52 -18.05 -0.41
CA GLU A 36 -5.95 -17.75 -1.77
C GLU A 36 -5.03 -18.45 -2.79
N PRO A 37 -5.58 -19.12 -3.82
CA PRO A 37 -4.78 -19.87 -4.79
C PRO A 37 -3.72 -19.01 -5.51
N TRP A 38 -4.02 -17.75 -5.77
CA TRP A 38 -3.10 -16.80 -6.43
C TRP A 38 -1.95 -16.35 -5.54
N PHE A 39 -2.01 -16.56 -4.23
CA PHE A 39 -0.92 -16.20 -3.31
C PHE A 39 0.40 -16.89 -3.67
N ALA A 40 0.36 -18.13 -4.15
CA ALA A 40 1.54 -18.90 -4.55
C ALA A 40 2.40 -18.21 -5.62
N HIS A 41 1.85 -17.28 -6.37
CA HIS A 41 2.58 -16.53 -7.39
C HIS A 41 3.29 -15.30 -6.82
N ILE A 42 2.87 -14.77 -5.67
CA ILE A 42 3.46 -13.57 -5.10
C ILE A 42 4.87 -13.87 -4.60
N ASN A 43 5.83 -13.05 -5.02
CA ASN A 43 7.24 -13.18 -4.63
C ASN A 43 7.81 -11.94 -3.93
N THR A 44 7.07 -10.84 -3.90
CA THR A 44 7.56 -9.56 -3.35
C THR A 44 6.41 -8.73 -2.77
N ILE A 45 6.69 -8.01 -1.69
CA ILE A 45 5.78 -7.06 -1.05
C ILE A 45 6.28 -5.65 -1.31
N VAL A 46 5.37 -4.77 -1.77
CA VAL A 46 5.63 -3.35 -1.91
C VAL A 46 4.61 -2.56 -1.08
N PRO A 47 5.02 -1.84 -0.03
CA PRO A 47 4.13 -0.94 0.67
C PRO A 47 3.85 0.31 -0.18
N LEU A 48 2.60 0.76 -0.24
CA LEU A 48 2.23 1.99 -0.95
C LEU A 48 3.04 3.19 -0.38
N PRO A 49 3.82 3.91 -1.21
CA PRO A 49 4.63 5.02 -0.74
C PRO A 49 3.78 6.17 -0.21
N LEU A 50 4.08 6.63 1.00
CA LEU A 50 3.46 7.80 1.59
C LEU A 50 4.18 9.07 1.12
N HIS A 51 3.41 10.13 0.84
CA HIS A 51 4.01 11.41 0.47
C HIS A 51 4.87 11.98 1.61
N SER A 52 6.01 12.63 1.26
CA SER A 52 7.01 13.15 2.19
C SER A 52 6.43 14.09 3.26
N VAL A 53 5.43 14.92 2.92
CA VAL A 53 4.74 15.78 3.89
C VAL A 53 4.03 14.94 4.94
N ARG A 54 3.23 13.96 4.52
CA ARG A 54 2.52 13.06 5.46
C ARG A 54 3.48 12.18 6.25
N LEU A 55 4.59 11.78 5.63
CA LEU A 55 5.63 11.00 6.32
C LEU A 55 6.26 11.84 7.46
N ARG A 56 6.52 13.12 7.22
CA ARG A 56 7.02 14.05 8.27
C ARG A 56 6.00 14.28 9.38
N GLU A 57 4.72 14.49 9.04
CA GLU A 57 3.64 14.70 10.01
C GLU A 57 3.41 13.46 10.90
N ARG A 58 3.40 12.28 10.32
CA ARG A 58 3.11 11.01 11.01
C ARG A 58 4.34 10.34 11.61
N GLY A 59 5.53 10.63 11.06
CA GLY A 59 6.81 10.05 11.47
C GLY A 59 7.02 8.60 10.99
N TYR A 60 6.10 8.04 10.20
CA TYR A 60 6.21 6.70 9.59
C TYR A 60 5.15 6.47 8.52
N ASN A 61 5.36 5.46 7.68
CA ASN A 61 4.40 4.98 6.68
C ASN A 61 3.56 3.83 7.28
N GLN A 62 2.23 3.96 7.29
CA GLN A 62 1.29 2.95 7.79
C GLN A 62 1.34 1.69 6.95
N SER A 63 1.37 1.84 5.62
CA SER A 63 1.44 0.73 4.67
C SER A 63 2.69 -0.12 4.88
N GLU A 64 3.85 0.50 5.25
CA GLU A 64 5.06 -0.22 5.63
C GLU A 64 4.87 -1.06 6.92
N ARG A 65 4.09 -0.56 7.89
CA ARG A 65 3.83 -1.33 9.12
C ARG A 65 2.92 -2.53 8.86
N VAL A 66 1.91 -2.35 8.01
CA VAL A 66 1.06 -3.46 7.57
C VAL A 66 1.88 -4.46 6.74
N ALA A 67 2.69 -3.98 5.79
CA ALA A 67 3.59 -4.81 4.99
C ALA A 67 4.56 -5.62 5.85
N LYS A 68 5.10 -5.02 6.92
CA LYS A 68 5.99 -5.74 7.86
C LYS A 68 5.27 -6.86 8.60
N GLY A 69 4.06 -6.65 9.08
CA GLY A 69 3.25 -7.69 9.70
C GLY A 69 2.90 -8.80 8.71
N PHE A 70 2.52 -8.44 7.49
CA PHE A 70 2.26 -9.39 6.41
C PHE A 70 3.50 -10.23 6.07
N SER A 71 4.67 -9.59 5.94
CA SER A 71 5.96 -10.26 5.71
C SER A 71 6.33 -11.20 6.87
N ASN A 72 6.14 -10.78 8.12
CA ASN A 72 6.43 -11.62 9.28
C ASN A 72 5.65 -12.95 9.25
N TYR A 73 4.42 -12.91 8.73
CA TYR A 73 3.58 -14.11 8.64
C TYR A 73 3.87 -14.94 7.38
N THR A 74 4.07 -14.29 6.24
CA THR A 74 4.20 -14.97 4.93
C THR A 74 5.63 -15.35 4.57
N GLY A 75 6.63 -14.72 5.19
CA GLY A 75 8.05 -14.89 4.84
C GLY A 75 8.48 -14.14 3.57
N LEU A 76 7.56 -13.45 2.87
CA LEU A 76 7.88 -12.74 1.63
C LEU A 76 8.75 -11.49 1.90
N PRO A 77 9.71 -11.18 1.00
CA PRO A 77 10.56 -9.99 1.12
C PRO A 77 9.77 -8.70 0.89
N ILE A 78 10.20 -7.63 1.57
CA ILE A 78 9.64 -6.29 1.39
C ILE A 78 10.63 -5.43 0.63
N GLU A 79 10.18 -4.87 -0.50
CA GLU A 79 10.97 -4.02 -1.38
C GLU A 79 10.34 -2.63 -1.54
N PRO A 80 10.50 -1.73 -0.55
CA PRO A 80 9.82 -0.43 -0.53
C PRO A 80 10.37 0.57 -1.55
N ARG A 81 11.52 0.25 -2.16
CA ARG A 81 12.20 1.14 -3.10
C ARG A 81 11.86 0.87 -4.56
N LEU A 82 11.07 -0.16 -4.87
CA LEU A 82 10.69 -0.47 -6.26
C LEU A 82 9.79 0.60 -6.88
N VAL A 83 9.11 1.37 -6.05
CA VAL A 83 8.29 2.50 -6.51
C VAL A 83 8.44 3.67 -5.54
N VAL A 84 8.47 4.88 -6.08
CA VAL A 84 8.53 6.13 -5.31
C VAL A 84 7.39 7.06 -5.66
N ARG A 85 6.99 7.89 -4.71
CA ARG A 85 5.98 8.92 -4.92
C ARG A 85 6.64 10.27 -5.17
N ARG A 86 6.57 10.78 -6.40
CA ARG A 86 7.22 12.05 -6.81
C ARG A 86 6.43 13.29 -6.47
N ARG A 87 5.11 13.26 -6.62
CA ARG A 87 4.29 14.48 -6.49
C ARG A 87 3.49 14.52 -5.19
N PRO A 88 3.43 15.71 -4.53
CA PRO A 88 2.44 15.94 -3.51
C PRO A 88 1.06 15.98 -4.18
N THR A 89 0.20 15.05 -3.85
CA THR A 89 -1.22 15.17 -4.21
C THR A 89 -1.90 16.15 -3.24
N LYS A 90 -2.66 17.11 -3.77
CA LYS A 90 -3.45 18.04 -2.94
C LYS A 90 -4.35 17.26 -1.98
N THR A 91 -4.57 17.81 -0.79
CA THR A 91 -5.41 17.19 0.24
C THR A 91 -6.79 16.83 -0.34
N GLN A 92 -7.13 15.54 -0.34
CA GLN A 92 -8.26 14.98 -1.08
C GLN A 92 -9.65 15.28 -0.48
N THR A 93 -9.72 16.03 0.63
CA THR A 93 -10.95 16.27 1.39
C THR A 93 -12.02 17.08 0.64
N ARG A 94 -11.70 17.71 -0.50
CA ARG A 94 -12.62 18.53 -1.29
C ARG A 94 -12.68 18.15 -2.77
N LEU A 95 -12.05 17.05 -3.20
CA LEU A 95 -11.99 16.64 -4.60
C LEU A 95 -13.08 15.59 -4.89
N ASN A 96 -13.74 15.69 -6.06
CA ASN A 96 -14.61 14.66 -6.60
C ASN A 96 -13.80 13.44 -7.11
N LEU A 97 -14.47 12.36 -7.52
CA LEU A 97 -13.83 11.12 -7.95
C LEU A 97 -12.87 11.30 -9.16
N GLU A 98 -13.26 12.10 -10.14
CA GLU A 98 -12.45 12.38 -11.34
C GLU A 98 -11.22 13.20 -10.97
N GLN A 99 -11.40 14.26 -10.18
CA GLN A 99 -10.31 15.08 -9.68
C GLN A 99 -9.32 14.28 -8.79
N ARG A 100 -9.80 13.27 -8.07
CA ARG A 100 -8.93 12.38 -7.29
C ARG A 100 -8.08 11.48 -8.19
N ARG A 101 -8.63 10.98 -9.30
CA ARG A 101 -7.89 10.19 -10.29
C ARG A 101 -6.83 11.04 -10.99
N GLU A 102 -7.20 12.22 -11.48
CA GLU A 102 -6.30 13.18 -12.15
C GLU A 102 -5.17 13.62 -11.21
N ASN A 103 -5.48 13.87 -9.93
CA ASN A 103 -4.54 14.34 -8.92
C ASN A 103 -3.46 13.28 -8.56
N VAL A 104 -3.73 12.00 -8.83
CA VAL A 104 -2.81 10.88 -8.53
C VAL A 104 -2.14 10.35 -9.80
N LYS A 105 -2.61 10.77 -11.00
CA LYS A 105 -1.99 10.40 -12.26
C LYS A 105 -0.53 10.86 -12.25
N ASP A 106 0.38 9.97 -12.61
CA ASP A 106 1.83 10.18 -12.60
C ASP A 106 2.43 10.56 -11.22
N ALA A 107 1.72 10.24 -10.12
CA ALA A 107 2.24 10.50 -8.78
C ALA A 107 3.32 9.49 -8.37
N PHE A 108 3.35 8.32 -9.00
CA PHE A 108 4.27 7.23 -8.70
C PHE A 108 5.12 6.90 -9.92
N GLU A 109 6.34 6.41 -9.66
CA GLU A 109 7.24 5.91 -10.69
C GLU A 109 8.16 4.83 -10.15
N THR A 110 8.63 3.96 -11.03
CA THR A 110 9.72 3.03 -10.77
C THR A 110 11.05 3.75 -11.00
N PRO A 111 11.94 3.82 -9.99
CA PRO A 111 13.25 4.46 -10.16
C PRO A 111 14.08 3.79 -11.25
N PRO A 112 14.93 4.55 -11.99
CA PRO A 112 15.83 4.00 -12.99
C PRO A 112 16.76 2.93 -12.39
N GLY A 113 17.03 1.87 -13.17
CA GLY A 113 17.92 0.78 -12.75
C GLY A 113 17.23 -0.32 -11.94
N GLN A 114 15.96 -0.20 -11.64
CA GLN A 114 15.17 -1.29 -11.05
C GLN A 114 14.74 -2.27 -12.16
N THR A 115 14.81 -3.56 -11.86
CA THR A 115 14.29 -4.62 -12.74
C THR A 115 13.12 -5.31 -12.06
N LEU A 116 11.91 -5.06 -12.57
CA LEU A 116 10.69 -5.68 -12.05
C LEU A 116 10.22 -6.88 -12.91
N LYS A 117 11.00 -7.24 -13.92
CA LYS A 117 10.66 -8.32 -14.86
C LYS A 117 10.39 -9.64 -14.11
N GLY A 118 9.21 -10.19 -14.32
CA GLY A 118 8.77 -11.45 -13.70
C GLY A 118 8.32 -11.32 -12.24
N MET A 119 8.31 -10.11 -11.67
CA MET A 119 7.81 -9.90 -10.32
C MET A 119 6.29 -9.96 -10.25
N HIS A 120 5.79 -10.72 -9.30
CA HIS A 120 4.40 -10.75 -8.86
C HIS A 120 4.32 -10.06 -7.50
N ILE A 121 3.76 -8.87 -7.47
CA ILE A 121 3.89 -7.92 -6.36
C ILE A 121 2.61 -7.86 -5.54
N ALA A 122 2.70 -8.05 -4.22
CA ALA A 122 1.67 -7.65 -3.27
C ALA A 122 1.83 -6.17 -2.94
N LEU A 123 1.01 -5.29 -3.52
CA LEU A 123 0.97 -3.86 -3.21
C LEU A 123 0.06 -3.64 -2.00
N ILE A 124 0.63 -3.22 -0.87
CA ILE A 124 -0.08 -3.12 0.42
C ILE A 124 -0.37 -1.67 0.80
N ASP A 125 -1.65 -1.40 1.14
CA ASP A 125 -2.09 -0.15 1.78
C ASP A 125 -2.96 -0.45 3.02
N ASP A 126 -3.21 0.56 3.87
CA ASP A 126 -4.03 0.40 5.08
C ASP A 126 -5.53 0.40 4.74
N VAL A 127 -6.01 1.31 3.88
CA VAL A 127 -7.44 1.49 3.56
C VAL A 127 -7.67 1.80 2.10
N LEU A 128 -8.52 1.01 1.47
CA LEU A 128 -9.09 1.31 0.16
C LEU A 128 -10.23 2.33 0.32
N THR A 129 -10.03 3.55 -0.18
CA THR A 129 -11.09 4.55 -0.33
C THR A 129 -11.61 4.55 -1.79
N THR A 130 -11.06 5.38 -2.64
CA THR A 130 -11.40 5.40 -4.08
C THR A 130 -10.55 4.45 -4.91
N GLY A 131 -9.46 3.91 -4.37
CA GLY A 131 -8.50 3.09 -5.09
C GLY A 131 -7.49 3.87 -5.95
N ALA A 132 -7.69 5.17 -6.17
CA ALA A 132 -6.89 5.95 -7.12
C ALA A 132 -5.36 5.88 -6.85
N SER A 133 -4.93 5.90 -5.58
CA SER A 133 -3.51 5.79 -5.24
C SER A 133 -2.95 4.39 -5.50
N LEU A 134 -3.73 3.35 -5.18
CA LEU A 134 -3.33 1.96 -5.46
C LEU A 134 -3.26 1.71 -6.96
N ASP A 135 -4.26 2.18 -7.71
CA ASP A 135 -4.33 2.05 -9.17
C ASP A 135 -3.14 2.73 -9.84
N SER A 136 -2.87 4.00 -9.52
CA SER A 136 -1.73 4.74 -10.08
C SER A 136 -0.37 4.10 -9.71
N CYS A 137 -0.24 3.58 -8.49
CA CYS A 137 0.98 2.90 -8.07
C CYS A 137 1.13 1.53 -8.77
N ALA A 138 0.04 0.79 -8.94
CA ALA A 138 0.03 -0.48 -9.68
C ALA A 138 0.40 -0.27 -11.15
N CYS A 139 -0.14 0.76 -11.81
CA CYS A 139 0.25 1.11 -13.18
C CYS A 139 1.76 1.38 -13.27
N ALA A 140 2.33 2.19 -12.37
CA ALA A 140 3.76 2.46 -12.36
C ALA A 140 4.63 1.20 -12.19
N LEU A 141 4.18 0.23 -11.38
CA LEU A 141 4.87 -1.06 -11.21
C LEU A 141 4.77 -1.93 -12.47
N VAL A 142 3.60 -1.98 -13.12
CA VAL A 142 3.39 -2.72 -14.37
C VAL A 142 4.19 -2.08 -15.51
N ASP A 143 4.18 -0.76 -15.64
CA ASP A 143 4.97 -0.01 -16.63
C ASP A 143 6.48 -0.22 -16.39
N GLY A 144 6.89 -0.41 -15.13
CA GLY A 144 8.24 -0.78 -14.73
C GLY A 144 8.62 -2.24 -15.02
N GLY A 145 7.67 -3.06 -15.55
CA GLY A 145 7.91 -4.44 -16.01
C GLY A 145 7.43 -5.53 -15.06
N ALA A 146 6.68 -5.22 -13.99
CA ALA A 146 6.09 -6.25 -13.14
C ALA A 146 5.12 -7.14 -13.92
N ALA A 147 5.16 -8.46 -13.67
CA ALA A 147 4.29 -9.43 -14.34
C ALA A 147 2.84 -9.34 -13.83
N ALA A 148 2.66 -9.07 -12.53
CA ALA A 148 1.35 -8.85 -11.92
C ALA A 148 1.46 -8.02 -10.65
N VAL A 149 0.40 -7.26 -10.33
CA VAL A 149 0.27 -6.51 -9.08
C VAL A 149 -1.06 -6.86 -8.41
N TYR A 150 -0.99 -7.32 -7.18
CA TYR A 150 -2.12 -7.66 -6.33
C TYR A 150 -2.28 -6.58 -5.26
N ALA A 151 -3.31 -5.76 -5.38
CA ALA A 151 -3.58 -4.70 -4.41
C ALA A 151 -4.27 -5.27 -3.17
N LEU A 152 -3.64 -5.15 -2.01
CA LEU A 152 -4.11 -5.67 -0.73
C LEU A 152 -4.34 -4.53 0.26
N THR A 153 -5.49 -4.54 0.94
CA THR A 153 -5.82 -3.55 1.96
C THR A 153 -6.47 -4.20 3.17
N VAL A 154 -6.26 -3.60 4.33
CA VAL A 154 -6.85 -4.07 5.59
C VAL A 154 -8.35 -3.81 5.64
N ALA A 155 -8.79 -2.69 5.03
CA ALA A 155 -10.18 -2.29 5.02
C ALA A 155 -10.57 -1.53 3.75
N ARG A 156 -11.87 -1.52 3.46
CA ARG A 156 -12.50 -0.69 2.44
C ARG A 156 -13.46 0.30 3.11
N ALA A 157 -13.24 1.61 2.89
CA ALA A 157 -14.11 2.69 3.37
C ALA A 157 -15.25 2.98 2.37
#